data_6f7c68bd20dd4edb35f89b842cc53678
#
_entry.id   6f7c68bd20dd4edb35f89b842cc53678
#
_cell.length_a   1.000
_cell.length_b   1.000
_cell.length_c   1.000
_cell.angle_alpha   90.00
_cell.angle_beta   90.00
_cell.angle_gamma   90.00
#
_symmetry.space_group_name_H-M   'P 1'
#
loop_
_entity.id
_entity.type
_entity.pdbx_description
1 polymer ?
#
loop_
_entity_poly.entity_id
_entity_poly.type
_entity_poly.pdbx_seq_one_letter_code
_entity_poly.pdbx_strand_id
1 'polypeptide(L)'
;LVKYDGPVDNFSFSFPDKKVEHIIVNLCPTEPWALPNLAILRNTTHDFLNKLEAVRTEYFSDSHCHVVVNHQESNLVNELTQFKTQKDWLSIHTMEAVYPYDAPVLIVKNILGLDIAFDQNTIEHSILILDPQNVTGIFEYYIKKNEFNTRLIPISGTGLKDNKILKVKPGTPIKSMLELYVRTDIKYRVFLD
;
A
#
# COMPACT_ATOMS: atom_id res chain seq x y z
N LEU A 1 17.67 2.95 -7.97
CA LEU A 1 17.94 2.32 -6.68
C LEU A 1 18.99 3.11 -5.93
N VAL A 2 18.72 3.48 -4.68
CA VAL A 2 19.74 4.06 -3.79
C VAL A 2 20.73 2.95 -3.42
N LYS A 3 22.03 3.18 -3.64
CA LYS A 3 23.05 2.21 -3.28
C LYS A 3 23.21 2.17 -1.76
N TYR A 4 23.07 0.99 -1.18
CA TYR A 4 23.27 0.71 0.21
C TYR A 4 23.84 -0.70 0.37
N ASP A 5 25.02 -0.79 0.97
CA ASP A 5 25.77 -2.06 1.12
C ASP A 5 25.71 -2.60 2.56
N GLY A 6 24.93 -1.96 3.44
CA GLY A 6 24.71 -2.42 4.81
C GLY A 6 23.74 -3.60 4.89
N PRO A 7 23.50 -4.12 6.12
CA PRO A 7 22.55 -5.20 6.34
C PRO A 7 21.16 -4.77 5.87
N VAL A 8 20.44 -5.70 5.26
CA VAL A 8 19.10 -5.49 4.71
C VAL A 8 18.15 -6.43 5.41
N ASP A 9 17.09 -5.86 5.99
CA ASP A 9 16.01 -6.67 6.53
C ASP A 9 15.21 -7.29 5.40
N ASN A 10 15.00 -8.60 5.47
CA ASN A 10 14.09 -9.28 4.59
C ASN A 10 12.65 -8.87 4.87
N PHE A 11 11.78 -9.04 3.87
CA PHE A 11 10.36 -8.85 4.05
C PHE A 11 9.84 -9.81 5.13
N SER A 12 9.10 -9.27 6.08
CA SER A 12 8.34 -10.05 7.05
C SER A 12 6.91 -9.55 7.07
N PHE A 13 5.96 -10.48 7.19
CA PHE A 13 4.56 -10.19 7.37
C PHE A 13 4.02 -11.08 8.49
N SER A 14 3.40 -10.46 9.49
CA SER A 14 2.75 -11.19 10.57
C SER A 14 1.34 -11.57 10.13
N PHE A 15 1.16 -12.83 9.76
CA PHE A 15 -0.16 -13.35 9.43
C PHE A 15 -1.02 -13.36 10.70
N PRO A 16 -2.28 -12.89 10.62
CA PRO A 16 -3.17 -12.91 11.77
C PRO A 16 -3.50 -14.35 12.17
N ASP A 17 -3.52 -14.60 13.49
CA ASP A 17 -3.95 -15.89 14.06
C ASP A 17 -5.47 -16.09 13.99
N LYS A 18 -6.22 -15.00 13.74
CA LYS A 18 -7.67 -15.01 13.63
C LYS A 18 -8.11 -15.17 12.18
N LYS A 19 -9.32 -15.73 11.99
CA LYS A 19 -9.95 -15.76 10.67
C LYS A 19 -10.12 -14.34 10.14
N VAL A 20 -9.74 -14.14 8.88
CA VAL A 20 -9.98 -12.90 8.14
C VAL A 20 -11.19 -13.09 7.23
N GLU A 21 -12.20 -12.26 7.39
CA GLU A 21 -13.40 -12.29 6.55
C GLU A 21 -13.35 -11.22 5.46
N HIS A 22 -12.69 -10.09 5.76
CA HIS A 22 -12.53 -8.98 4.83
C HIS A 22 -11.08 -8.55 4.70
N ILE A 23 -10.60 -8.43 3.47
CA ILE A 23 -9.31 -7.80 3.15
C ILE A 23 -9.59 -6.48 2.48
N ILE A 24 -9.10 -5.38 3.03
CA ILE A 24 -9.22 -4.05 2.42
C ILE A 24 -7.85 -3.63 1.89
N VAL A 25 -7.75 -3.40 0.59
CA VAL A 25 -6.55 -2.84 -0.04
C VAL A 25 -6.79 -1.37 -0.33
N ASN A 26 -6.06 -0.51 0.38
CA ASN A 26 -6.21 0.93 0.25
C ASN A 26 -5.31 1.50 -0.85
N LEU A 27 -5.93 2.01 -1.93
CA LEU A 27 -5.29 2.75 -3.02
C LEU A 27 -5.71 4.23 -3.03
N CYS A 28 -6.35 4.71 -1.97
CA CYS A 28 -6.83 6.08 -1.86
C CYS A 28 -6.09 6.83 -0.74
N PRO A 29 -4.80 7.19 -0.94
CA PRO A 29 -4.08 7.97 0.05
C PRO A 29 -4.72 9.34 0.19
N THR A 30 -4.88 9.81 1.42
CA THR A 30 -5.44 11.15 1.70
C THR A 30 -4.36 12.21 1.91
N GLU A 31 -3.13 11.78 2.10
CA GLU A 31 -2.00 12.69 2.30
C GLU A 31 -1.43 13.20 0.97
N PRO A 32 -1.10 14.50 0.91
CA PRO A 32 -0.41 15.04 -0.26
C PRO A 32 0.91 14.28 -0.50
N TRP A 33 1.12 13.83 -1.73
CA TRP A 33 2.35 13.14 -2.14
C TRP A 33 2.51 11.68 -1.69
N ALA A 34 1.56 11.10 -0.96
CA ALA A 34 1.55 9.66 -0.62
C ALA A 34 1.20 8.78 -1.85
N LEU A 35 1.93 8.95 -2.95
CA LEU A 35 1.64 8.32 -4.25
C LEU A 35 2.29 6.95 -4.54
N PRO A 36 3.13 6.33 -3.68
CA PRO A 36 3.86 5.12 -4.09
C PRO A 36 2.92 3.98 -4.45
N ASN A 37 1.80 3.87 -3.74
CA ASN A 37 0.83 2.80 -3.97
C ASN A 37 0.12 2.93 -5.33
N LEU A 38 -0.21 4.14 -5.76
CA LEU A 38 -0.77 4.41 -7.08
C LEU A 38 0.29 4.26 -8.19
N ALA A 39 1.54 4.69 -7.93
CA ALA A 39 2.62 4.56 -8.89
C ALA A 39 2.96 3.10 -9.23
N ILE A 40 2.82 2.19 -8.26
CA ILE A 40 2.98 0.75 -8.48
C ILE A 40 1.93 0.24 -9.49
N LEU A 41 0.73 0.79 -9.44
CA LEU A 41 -0.42 0.26 -10.18
C LEU A 41 -0.58 0.84 -11.58
N ARG A 42 -0.17 2.08 -11.81
CA ARG A 42 -0.42 2.81 -13.07
C ARG A 42 -0.04 2.07 -14.37
N ASN A 43 0.85 1.07 -14.31
CA ASN A 43 1.25 0.26 -15.46
C ASN A 43 1.20 -1.24 -15.19
N THR A 44 0.70 -1.67 -14.03
CA THR A 44 0.76 -3.06 -13.57
C THR A 44 -0.51 -3.50 -12.82
N THR A 45 -1.64 -2.85 -13.09
CA THR A 45 -2.92 -3.15 -12.41
C THR A 45 -3.29 -4.63 -12.49
N HIS A 46 -3.20 -5.22 -13.68
CA HIS A 46 -3.49 -6.64 -13.91
C HIS A 46 -2.54 -7.56 -13.14
N ASP A 47 -1.23 -7.28 -13.16
CA ASP A 47 -0.24 -8.05 -12.40
C ASP A 47 -0.50 -7.98 -10.90
N PHE A 48 -0.81 -6.78 -10.40
CA PHE A 48 -1.17 -6.58 -9.01
C PHE A 48 -2.42 -7.37 -8.60
N LEU A 49 -3.48 -7.33 -9.41
CA LEU A 49 -4.72 -8.04 -9.12
C LEU A 49 -4.54 -9.57 -9.15
N ASN A 50 -3.70 -10.08 -10.03
CA ASN A 50 -3.30 -11.49 -10.03
C ASN A 50 -2.53 -11.87 -8.75
N LYS A 51 -1.66 -10.98 -8.26
CA LYS A 51 -0.96 -11.18 -6.99
C LYS A 51 -1.93 -11.17 -5.81
N LEU A 52 -2.89 -10.24 -5.79
CA LEU A 52 -3.93 -10.18 -4.76
C LEU A 52 -4.77 -11.46 -4.76
N GLU A 53 -5.18 -11.95 -5.93
CA GLU A 53 -5.91 -13.22 -6.06
C GLU A 53 -5.09 -14.39 -5.53
N ALA A 54 -3.81 -14.47 -5.88
CA ALA A 54 -2.93 -15.53 -5.39
C ALA A 54 -2.74 -15.48 -3.86
N VAL A 55 -2.52 -14.29 -3.30
CA VAL A 55 -2.39 -14.10 -1.84
C VAL A 55 -3.68 -14.49 -1.13
N ARG A 56 -4.84 -14.05 -1.66
CA ARG A 56 -6.14 -14.43 -1.12
C ARG A 56 -6.34 -15.95 -1.15
N THR A 57 -6.09 -16.57 -2.29
CA THR A 57 -6.33 -18.02 -2.47
C THR A 57 -5.46 -18.86 -1.55
N GLU A 58 -4.20 -18.48 -1.35
CA GLU A 58 -3.24 -19.22 -0.56
C GLU A 58 -3.44 -19.06 0.96
N TYR A 59 -3.74 -17.83 1.41
CA TYR A 59 -3.73 -17.52 2.83
C TYR A 59 -5.11 -17.13 3.41
N PHE A 60 -6.04 -16.71 2.56
CA PHE A 60 -7.32 -16.09 2.97
C PHE A 60 -8.46 -16.53 2.05
N SER A 61 -8.57 -17.81 1.73
CA SER A 61 -9.48 -18.34 0.71
C SER A 61 -10.94 -17.95 0.88
N ASP A 62 -11.39 -17.81 2.12
CA ASP A 62 -12.78 -17.46 2.47
C ASP A 62 -13.01 -15.93 2.55
N SER A 63 -11.96 -15.12 2.43
CA SER A 63 -12.07 -13.68 2.58
C SER A 63 -12.66 -13.02 1.34
N HIS A 64 -13.45 -11.97 1.55
CA HIS A 64 -13.85 -11.03 0.52
C HIS A 64 -12.86 -9.87 0.43
N CYS A 65 -12.38 -9.55 -0.76
CA CYS A 65 -11.44 -8.45 -0.97
C CYS A 65 -12.18 -7.18 -1.40
N HIS A 66 -11.78 -6.05 -0.82
CA HIS A 66 -12.25 -4.72 -1.12
C HIS A 66 -11.06 -3.87 -1.57
N VAL A 67 -11.09 -3.38 -2.79
CA VAL A 67 -10.09 -2.43 -3.30
C VAL A 67 -10.70 -1.03 -3.27
N VAL A 68 -10.07 -0.13 -2.55
CA VAL A 68 -10.52 1.26 -2.37
C VAL A 68 -9.63 2.18 -3.19
N VAL A 69 -10.23 2.98 -4.06
CA VAL A 69 -9.51 3.85 -5.00
C VAL A 69 -10.13 5.25 -5.03
N ASN A 70 -9.30 6.28 -5.29
CA ASN A 70 -9.81 7.62 -5.47
C ASN A 70 -10.69 7.69 -6.73
N HIS A 71 -11.90 8.24 -6.60
CA HIS A 71 -12.85 8.38 -7.71
C HIS A 71 -12.30 9.20 -8.89
N GLN A 72 -11.30 10.05 -8.66
CA GLN A 72 -10.63 10.84 -9.71
C GLN A 72 -9.69 10.00 -10.59
N GLU A 73 -9.30 8.80 -10.17
CA GLU A 73 -8.43 7.88 -10.92
C GLU A 73 -9.26 7.03 -11.92
N SER A 74 -9.98 7.69 -12.83
CA SER A 74 -10.97 7.05 -13.70
C SER A 74 -10.44 5.86 -14.51
N ASN A 75 -9.20 5.93 -15.01
CA ASN A 75 -8.59 4.84 -15.76
C ASN A 75 -8.37 3.61 -14.87
N LEU A 76 -7.85 3.81 -13.67
CA LEU A 76 -7.62 2.75 -12.70
C LEU A 76 -8.95 2.12 -12.25
N VAL A 77 -9.97 2.94 -11.99
CA VAL A 77 -11.33 2.47 -11.65
C VAL A 77 -11.88 1.57 -12.75
N ASN A 78 -11.73 1.95 -14.02
CA ASN A 78 -12.19 1.17 -15.16
C ASN A 78 -11.46 -0.18 -15.27
N GLU A 79 -10.13 -0.20 -15.14
CA GLU A 79 -9.33 -1.43 -15.17
C GLU A 79 -9.71 -2.39 -14.03
N LEU A 80 -9.83 -1.87 -12.81
CA LEU A 80 -10.25 -2.64 -11.64
C LEU A 80 -11.66 -3.21 -11.81
N THR A 81 -12.58 -2.42 -12.35
CA THR A 81 -13.98 -2.85 -12.57
C THR A 81 -14.06 -3.94 -13.64
N GLN A 82 -13.28 -3.84 -14.71
CA GLN A 82 -13.20 -4.89 -15.73
C GLN A 82 -12.70 -6.20 -15.14
N PHE A 83 -11.65 -6.19 -14.33
CA PHE A 83 -11.15 -7.39 -13.67
C PHE A 83 -12.18 -8.03 -12.73
N LYS A 84 -12.97 -7.21 -12.03
CA LYS A 84 -14.01 -7.66 -11.10
C LYS A 84 -15.12 -8.48 -11.79
N THR A 85 -15.40 -8.25 -13.06
CA THR A 85 -16.61 -8.77 -13.76
C THR A 85 -16.84 -10.28 -13.63
N GLN A 86 -15.80 -11.04 -13.29
CA GLN A 86 -15.85 -12.51 -13.12
C GLN A 86 -15.39 -12.97 -11.72
N LYS A 87 -15.37 -12.08 -10.73
CA LYS A 87 -14.75 -12.34 -9.42
C LYS A 87 -15.71 -11.95 -8.28
N ASP A 88 -16.54 -12.88 -7.85
CA ASP A 88 -17.50 -12.66 -6.75
C ASP A 88 -16.84 -12.30 -5.42
N TRP A 89 -15.57 -12.68 -5.23
CA TRP A 89 -14.79 -12.40 -4.04
C TRP A 89 -14.21 -10.98 -3.98
N LEU A 90 -14.38 -10.16 -5.03
CA LEU A 90 -13.77 -8.83 -5.16
C LEU A 90 -14.82 -7.74 -5.28
N SER A 91 -14.69 -6.69 -4.49
CA SER A 91 -15.45 -5.44 -4.59
C SER A 91 -14.52 -4.25 -4.82
N ILE A 92 -14.93 -3.35 -5.72
CA ILE A 92 -14.22 -2.10 -5.99
C ILE A 92 -15.06 -0.97 -5.40
N HIS A 93 -14.42 -0.14 -4.59
CA HIS A 93 -15.03 1.02 -3.94
C HIS A 93 -14.29 2.29 -4.35
N THR A 94 -15.05 3.32 -4.66
CA THR A 94 -14.49 4.65 -4.93
C THR A 94 -14.71 5.56 -3.73
N MET A 95 -13.71 6.35 -3.38
CA MET A 95 -13.73 7.25 -2.23
C MET A 95 -13.07 8.58 -2.60
N GLU A 96 -13.42 9.65 -1.92
CA GLU A 96 -12.67 10.91 -1.99
C GLU A 96 -11.40 10.83 -1.15
N ALA A 97 -10.29 11.36 -1.69
CA ALA A 97 -9.04 11.46 -0.97
C ALA A 97 -9.06 12.68 -0.01
N VAL A 98 -9.85 12.59 1.04
CA VAL A 98 -10.00 13.62 2.07
C VAL A 98 -9.47 13.10 3.41
N TYR A 99 -8.48 13.80 3.97
CA TYR A 99 -7.96 13.47 5.30
C TYR A 99 -9.05 13.60 6.37
N PRO A 100 -9.20 12.63 7.28
CA PRO A 100 -8.41 11.40 7.48
C PRO A 100 -9.12 10.11 6.99
N TYR A 101 -9.83 10.14 5.87
CA TYR A 101 -10.68 9.02 5.42
C TYR A 101 -9.93 7.71 5.17
N ASP A 102 -8.60 7.74 5.01
CA ASP A 102 -7.74 6.57 4.91
C ASP A 102 -7.32 5.97 6.27
N ALA A 103 -7.70 6.60 7.40
CA ALA A 103 -7.50 6.00 8.70
C ALA A 103 -8.23 4.64 8.78
N PRO A 104 -7.60 3.58 9.34
CA PRO A 104 -8.13 2.22 9.32
C PRO A 104 -9.60 2.09 9.72
N VAL A 105 -10.00 2.71 10.82
CA VAL A 105 -11.38 2.63 11.33
C VAL A 105 -12.38 3.39 10.44
N LEU A 106 -11.95 4.49 9.81
CA LEU A 106 -12.81 5.26 8.91
C LEU A 106 -12.98 4.57 7.56
N ILE A 107 -11.93 3.94 7.04
CA ILE A 107 -12.03 3.11 5.84
C ILE A 107 -13.02 1.95 6.07
N VAL A 108 -12.91 1.26 7.20
CA VAL A 108 -13.85 0.18 7.55
C VAL A 108 -15.28 0.69 7.62
N LYS A 109 -15.50 1.81 8.29
CA LYS A 109 -16.82 2.44 8.36
C LYS A 109 -17.39 2.78 6.97
N ASN A 110 -16.56 3.39 6.11
CA ASN A 110 -16.98 3.80 4.77
C ASN A 110 -17.28 2.62 3.84
N ILE A 111 -16.53 1.52 3.97
CA ILE A 111 -16.63 0.37 3.05
C ILE A 111 -17.59 -0.70 3.54
N LEU A 112 -17.58 -0.99 4.84
CA LEU A 112 -18.36 -2.07 5.44
C LEU A 112 -19.52 -1.59 6.31
N GLY A 113 -19.59 -0.28 6.61
CA GLY A 113 -20.62 0.29 7.50
C GLY A 113 -20.42 -0.07 8.98
N LEU A 114 -19.27 -0.61 9.36
CA LEU A 114 -18.97 -1.04 10.73
C LEU A 114 -18.30 0.09 11.52
N ASP A 115 -18.81 0.35 12.70
CA ASP A 115 -18.19 1.28 13.65
C ASP A 115 -17.21 0.52 14.55
N ILE A 116 -15.92 0.85 14.43
CA ILE A 116 -14.84 0.32 15.25
C ILE A 116 -14.26 1.49 16.06
N ALA A 117 -14.01 1.28 17.34
CA ALA A 117 -13.39 2.28 18.18
C ALA A 117 -11.93 2.54 17.75
N PHE A 118 -11.45 3.78 17.88
CA PHE A 118 -10.11 4.19 17.39
C PHE A 118 -8.94 3.46 18.07
N ASP A 119 -9.16 2.93 19.27
CA ASP A 119 -8.19 2.16 20.05
C ASP A 119 -8.23 0.64 19.77
N GLN A 120 -9.14 0.20 18.92
CA GLN A 120 -9.27 -1.23 18.54
C GLN A 120 -8.55 -1.53 17.23
N ASN A 121 -7.98 -2.73 17.16
CA ASN A 121 -7.37 -3.23 15.94
C ASN A 121 -8.45 -3.85 15.03
N THR A 122 -8.45 -3.48 13.75
CA THR A 122 -9.40 -4.00 12.75
C THR A 122 -9.37 -5.52 12.63
N ILE A 123 -8.21 -6.16 12.92
CA ILE A 123 -8.08 -7.61 12.88
C ILE A 123 -8.94 -8.32 13.96
N GLU A 124 -9.27 -7.65 15.05
CA GLU A 124 -10.19 -8.17 16.07
C GLU A 124 -11.62 -8.32 15.55
N HIS A 125 -11.93 -7.58 14.50
CA HIS A 125 -13.19 -7.61 13.77
C HIS A 125 -13.10 -8.42 12.46
N SER A 126 -12.12 -9.33 12.32
CA SER A 126 -11.89 -10.15 11.12
C SER A 126 -11.56 -9.35 9.85
N ILE A 127 -11.03 -8.12 10.00
CA ILE A 127 -10.71 -7.23 8.89
C ILE A 127 -9.20 -7.00 8.84
N LEU A 128 -8.60 -7.35 7.71
CA LEU A 128 -7.19 -7.12 7.42
C LEU A 128 -7.05 -5.97 6.41
N ILE A 129 -6.32 -4.92 6.78
CA ILE A 129 -6.01 -3.81 5.89
C ILE A 129 -4.59 -3.99 5.37
N LEU A 130 -4.43 -3.97 4.04
CA LEU A 130 -3.16 -4.11 3.35
C LEU A 130 -2.90 -2.92 2.43
N ASP A 131 -1.65 -2.53 2.32
CA ASP A 131 -1.19 -1.69 1.22
C ASP A 131 -0.71 -2.57 0.03
N PRO A 132 -0.60 -2.02 -1.19
CA PRO A 132 -0.16 -2.77 -2.35
C PRO A 132 1.26 -3.33 -2.25
N GLN A 133 2.16 -2.70 -1.49
CA GLN A 133 3.51 -3.20 -1.28
C GLN A 133 3.50 -4.44 -0.40
N ASN A 134 2.60 -4.50 0.60
CA ASN A 134 2.40 -5.68 1.43
C ASN A 134 1.85 -6.85 0.60
N VAL A 135 0.84 -6.62 -0.24
CA VAL A 135 0.33 -7.66 -1.16
C VAL A 135 1.45 -8.19 -2.06
N THR A 136 2.23 -7.29 -2.66
CA THR A 136 3.36 -7.67 -3.52
C THR A 136 4.44 -8.42 -2.72
N GLY A 137 4.75 -7.98 -1.51
CA GLY A 137 5.74 -8.63 -0.65
C GLY A 137 5.31 -10.02 -0.21
N ILE A 138 4.05 -10.20 0.18
CA ILE A 138 3.51 -11.53 0.52
C ILE A 138 3.62 -12.46 -0.69
N PHE A 139 3.22 -12.00 -1.86
CA PHE A 139 3.29 -12.79 -3.08
C PHE A 139 4.73 -13.18 -3.44
N GLU A 140 5.64 -12.22 -3.53
CA GLU A 140 7.02 -12.46 -3.93
C GLU A 140 7.76 -13.33 -2.89
N TYR A 141 7.66 -12.99 -1.62
CA TYR A 141 8.44 -13.67 -0.58
C TYR A 141 7.84 -15.01 -0.13
N TYR A 142 6.52 -15.05 0.17
CA TYR A 142 5.91 -16.25 0.72
C TYR A 142 5.39 -17.24 -0.34
N ILE A 143 4.93 -16.77 -1.51
CA ILE A 143 4.42 -17.64 -2.56
C ILE A 143 5.54 -18.00 -3.56
N LYS A 144 6.21 -16.99 -4.12
CA LYS A 144 7.26 -17.21 -5.14
C LYS A 144 8.63 -17.59 -4.57
N LYS A 145 8.84 -17.42 -3.26
CA LYS A 145 10.13 -17.62 -2.57
C LYS A 145 11.26 -16.74 -3.13
N ASN A 146 10.89 -15.60 -3.68
CA ASN A 146 11.82 -14.58 -4.15
C ASN A 146 12.24 -13.67 -3.00
N GLU A 147 13.41 -13.06 -3.10
CA GLU A 147 13.76 -11.95 -2.20
C GLU A 147 12.85 -10.74 -2.47
N PHE A 148 12.29 -10.17 -1.41
CA PHE A 148 11.57 -8.91 -1.46
C PHE A 148 12.17 -7.92 -0.46
N ASN A 149 13.30 -7.35 -0.86
CA ASN A 149 14.16 -6.53 -0.02
C ASN A 149 14.21 -5.05 -0.47
N THR A 150 13.16 -4.57 -1.12
CA THR A 150 13.07 -3.17 -1.54
C THR A 150 11.69 -2.60 -1.23
N ARG A 151 11.65 -1.28 -0.98
CA ARG A 151 10.43 -0.51 -0.77
C ARG A 151 10.43 0.71 -1.67
N LEU A 152 9.24 1.12 -2.08
CA LEU A 152 9.02 2.41 -2.73
C LEU A 152 8.67 3.45 -1.66
N ILE A 153 9.46 4.50 -1.59
CA ILE A 153 9.29 5.60 -0.63
C ILE A 153 9.16 6.90 -1.41
N PRO A 154 8.07 7.66 -1.21
CA PRO A 154 7.96 9.00 -1.77
C PRO A 154 8.86 9.94 -0.97
N ILE A 155 9.52 10.83 -1.67
CA ILE A 155 10.17 11.99 -1.07
C ILE A 155 9.62 13.25 -1.73
N SER A 156 9.20 14.20 -0.91
CA SER A 156 8.60 15.45 -1.37
C SER A 156 8.93 16.61 -0.45
N GLY A 157 8.79 17.81 -0.96
CA GLY A 157 8.91 19.05 -0.20
C GLY A 157 9.85 20.07 -0.83
N THR A 158 9.78 21.30 -0.32
CA THR A 158 10.55 22.46 -0.84
C THR A 158 12.06 22.35 -0.62
N GLY A 159 12.48 21.43 0.28
CA GLY A 159 13.89 21.12 0.52
C GLY A 159 14.54 20.25 -0.56
N LEU A 160 13.76 19.71 -1.49
CA LEU A 160 14.24 18.86 -2.57
C LEU A 160 14.40 19.63 -3.88
N LYS A 161 15.29 19.15 -4.72
CA LYS A 161 15.40 19.61 -6.14
C LYS A 161 14.17 19.20 -6.94
N ASP A 162 13.70 17.96 -6.70
CA ASP A 162 12.49 17.39 -7.32
C ASP A 162 11.83 16.41 -6.35
N ASN A 163 10.50 16.31 -6.40
CA ASN A 163 9.76 15.26 -5.74
C ASN A 163 9.95 13.94 -6.50
N LYS A 164 10.18 12.85 -5.77
CA LYS A 164 10.49 11.54 -6.38
C LYS A 164 9.93 10.38 -5.57
N ILE A 165 9.79 9.26 -6.25
CA ILE A 165 9.60 7.96 -5.61
C ILE A 165 10.93 7.21 -5.70
N LEU A 166 11.47 6.84 -4.55
CA LEU A 166 12.73 6.11 -4.46
C LEU A 166 12.46 4.62 -4.23
N LYS A 167 13.18 3.79 -4.96
CA LYS A 167 13.27 2.36 -4.65
C LYS A 167 14.47 2.13 -3.75
N VAL A 168 14.25 1.79 -2.50
CA VAL A 168 15.28 1.66 -1.47
C VAL A 168 15.25 0.29 -0.82
N LYS A 169 16.38 -0.11 -0.23
CA LYS A 169 16.45 -1.30 0.62
C LYS A 169 16.09 -0.89 2.07
N PRO A 170 15.28 -1.68 2.80
CA PRO A 170 15.09 -1.48 4.24
C PRO A 170 16.43 -1.40 4.96
N GLY A 171 16.52 -0.55 5.97
CA GLY A 171 17.79 -0.26 6.66
C GLY A 171 18.63 0.85 6.02
N THR A 172 18.29 1.33 4.81
CA THR A 172 19.01 2.46 4.19
C THR A 172 18.87 3.72 5.04
N PRO A 173 19.98 4.35 5.48
CA PRO A 173 19.92 5.58 6.26
C PRO A 173 19.22 6.70 5.48
N ILE A 174 18.34 7.45 6.15
CA ILE A 174 17.60 8.57 5.53
C ILE A 174 18.55 9.59 4.91
N LYS A 175 19.67 9.88 5.58
CA LYS A 175 20.70 10.78 5.06
C LYS A 175 21.17 10.32 3.68
N SER A 176 21.53 9.05 3.52
CA SER A 176 21.99 8.49 2.24
C SER A 176 20.93 8.52 1.15
N MET A 177 19.65 8.41 1.53
CA MET A 177 18.53 8.55 0.57
C MET A 177 18.40 9.99 0.07
N LEU A 178 18.64 10.96 0.94
CA LEU A 178 18.37 12.38 0.65
C LEU A 178 19.55 13.12 0.02
N GLU A 179 20.78 12.73 0.27
CA GLU A 179 22.01 13.48 -0.14
C GLU A 179 22.02 13.88 -1.62
N LEU A 180 21.48 13.03 -2.51
CA LEU A 180 21.44 13.31 -3.96
C LEU A 180 20.33 14.28 -4.36
N TYR A 181 19.29 14.41 -3.54
CA TYR A 181 18.04 15.09 -3.91
C TYR A 181 17.81 16.38 -3.15
N VAL A 182 18.49 16.59 -2.03
CA VAL A 182 18.34 17.82 -1.22
C VAL A 182 18.99 19.01 -1.92
N ARG A 183 18.39 20.15 -1.73
CA ARG A 183 18.98 21.45 -2.09
C ARG A 183 20.06 21.83 -1.07
N THR A 184 21.19 22.32 -1.56
CA THR A 184 22.33 22.70 -0.71
C THR A 184 22.29 24.16 -0.25
N ASP A 185 21.40 24.96 -0.83
CA ASP A 185 21.25 26.40 -0.62
C ASP A 185 20.26 26.76 0.50
N ILE A 186 19.61 25.78 1.09
CA ILE A 186 18.59 26.02 2.13
C ILE A 186 18.81 25.10 3.36
N LYS A 187 18.29 25.57 4.51
CA LYS A 187 18.11 24.71 5.68
C LYS A 187 16.77 24.00 5.59
N TYR A 188 16.75 22.74 5.90
CA TYR A 188 15.55 21.89 5.84
C TYR A 188 15.40 21.04 7.11
N ARG A 189 14.20 20.54 7.34
CA ARG A 189 13.87 19.48 8.30
C ARG A 189 13.28 18.31 7.54
N VAL A 190 13.50 17.11 8.06
CA VAL A 190 12.89 15.87 7.53
C VAL A 190 11.77 15.49 8.48
N PHE A 191 10.60 15.26 7.93
CA PHE A 191 9.47 14.67 8.62
C PHE A 191 9.31 13.25 8.09
N LEU A 192 9.06 12.32 8.99
CA LEU A 192 8.73 10.93 8.69
C LEU A 192 7.28 10.72 9.05
N ASP A 193 6.58 10.09 8.15
CA ASP A 193 5.19 9.76 8.27
C ASP A 193 5.03 8.24 8.40
#